data_16a2cb2df68bbb6d12211175da03081d
#
_entry.id   16a2cb2df68bbb6d12211175da03081d
#
_cell.length_a   1.000
_cell.length_b   1.000
_cell.length_c   1.000
_cell.angle_alpha   90.00
_cell.angle_beta   90.00
_cell.angle_gamma   90.00
#
_symmetry.space_group_name_H-M   'P 1'
#
loop_
_entity.id
_entity.type
_entity.pdbx_description
1 polymer ?
#
loop_
_entity_poly.entity_id
_entity_poly.type
_entity_poly.pdbx_seq_one_letter_code
_entity_poly.pdbx_strand_id
1 'polypeptide(L)'
;MEYLAAWMFLALTILLMGGFPVTFTLLGTALTFGLIGFGWDFFNLLPLRIWGRMTNVTLAAVPLFVFMGVMLERSGLAEELLDTMGLLFGRLRGGLAISVVVVGALLGASTGIVGATVVTMGLLAVPTMLRRGYQKELATGTVSASGTLGQIIPPSIVLVLIGDIVGVSVGDLFIGAVLPGLLLVGLFIIYILIVSFLRPGVAPAISKEELAAIGPRQLAAQVGRAL
;
A
#
# COMPACT_ATOMS: atom_id res chain seq x y z
N MET A 1 -6.66 -35.80 -16.34
CA MET A 1 -6.32 -34.98 -15.16
C MET A 1 -5.29 -33.88 -15.45
N GLU A 2 -4.52 -33.99 -16.52
CA GLU A 2 -3.43 -33.02 -16.86
C GLU A 2 -3.89 -31.57 -17.03
N TYR A 3 -5.11 -31.37 -17.49
CA TYR A 3 -5.62 -29.99 -17.75
C TYR A 3 -6.54 -29.44 -16.65
N LEU A 4 -6.74 -30.18 -15.54
CA LEU A 4 -7.67 -29.74 -14.47
C LEU A 4 -7.23 -28.42 -13.85
N ALA A 5 -5.93 -28.24 -13.64
CA ALA A 5 -5.37 -27.01 -13.12
C ALA A 5 -5.57 -25.81 -14.07
N ALA A 6 -5.43 -26.04 -15.39
CA ALA A 6 -5.67 -25.01 -16.40
C ALA A 6 -7.14 -24.59 -16.44
N TRP A 7 -8.08 -25.54 -16.36
CA TRP A 7 -9.51 -25.27 -16.29
C TRP A 7 -9.89 -24.53 -15.02
N MET A 8 -9.29 -24.90 -13.88
CA MET A 8 -9.47 -24.18 -12.62
C MET A 8 -9.04 -22.71 -12.73
N PHE A 9 -7.85 -22.46 -13.33
CA PHE A 9 -7.37 -21.09 -13.57
C PHE A 9 -8.27 -20.29 -14.51
N LEU A 10 -8.76 -20.92 -15.57
CA LEU A 10 -9.69 -20.31 -16.51
C LEU A 10 -11.00 -19.94 -15.83
N ALA A 11 -11.60 -20.87 -15.09
CA ALA A 11 -12.84 -20.65 -14.33
C ALA A 11 -12.66 -19.52 -13.29
N LEU A 12 -11.56 -19.54 -12.55
CA LEU A 12 -11.19 -18.48 -11.60
C LEU A 12 -11.16 -17.12 -12.28
N THR A 13 -10.45 -17.01 -13.41
CA THR A 13 -10.30 -15.76 -14.16
C THR A 13 -11.65 -15.24 -14.66
N ILE A 14 -12.49 -16.11 -15.23
CA ILE A 14 -13.82 -15.74 -15.73
C ILE A 14 -14.71 -15.22 -14.59
N LEU A 15 -14.73 -15.91 -13.45
CA LEU A 15 -15.53 -15.48 -12.30
C LEU A 15 -15.05 -14.17 -11.69
N LEU A 16 -13.73 -13.95 -11.60
CA LEU A 16 -13.15 -12.68 -11.14
C LEU A 16 -13.49 -11.53 -12.09
N MET A 17 -13.41 -11.76 -13.40
CA MET A 17 -13.81 -10.76 -14.40
C MET A 17 -15.33 -10.50 -14.39
N GLY A 18 -16.13 -11.47 -13.96
CA GLY A 18 -17.57 -11.34 -13.72
C GLY A 18 -17.93 -10.49 -12.49
N GLY A 19 -16.93 -10.02 -11.73
CA GLY A 19 -17.13 -9.16 -10.55
C GLY A 19 -17.49 -9.89 -9.26
N PHE A 20 -17.33 -11.21 -9.21
CA PHE A 20 -17.54 -11.96 -7.97
C PHE A 20 -16.46 -11.65 -6.93
N PRO A 21 -16.80 -11.58 -5.62
CA PRO A 21 -15.81 -11.33 -4.58
C PRO A 21 -14.72 -12.40 -4.56
N VAL A 22 -13.45 -11.96 -4.50
CA VAL A 22 -12.27 -12.83 -4.63
C VAL A 22 -12.31 -14.02 -3.67
N THR A 23 -12.67 -13.80 -2.41
CA THR A 23 -12.71 -14.84 -1.39
C THR A 23 -13.67 -15.98 -1.75
N PHE A 24 -14.89 -15.66 -2.19
CA PHE A 24 -15.88 -16.66 -2.60
C PHE A 24 -15.48 -17.35 -3.90
N THR A 25 -14.88 -16.62 -4.82
CA THR A 25 -14.41 -17.18 -6.10
C THR A 25 -13.30 -18.18 -5.85
N LEU A 26 -12.29 -17.83 -5.04
CA LEU A 26 -11.20 -18.74 -4.68
C LEU A 26 -11.72 -19.98 -3.94
N LEU A 27 -12.58 -19.79 -2.94
CA LEU A 27 -13.15 -20.92 -2.19
C LEU A 27 -14.00 -21.82 -3.08
N GLY A 28 -14.90 -21.23 -3.87
CA GLY A 28 -15.80 -21.99 -4.74
C GLY A 28 -15.06 -22.78 -5.81
N THR A 29 -14.09 -22.17 -6.49
CA THR A 29 -13.26 -22.87 -7.49
C THR A 29 -12.41 -23.96 -6.84
N ALA A 30 -11.79 -23.70 -5.69
CA ALA A 30 -10.99 -24.71 -4.98
C ALA A 30 -11.83 -25.92 -4.55
N LEU A 31 -13.05 -25.69 -4.01
CA LEU A 31 -13.96 -26.78 -3.60
C LEU A 31 -14.47 -27.57 -4.81
N THR A 32 -14.89 -26.88 -5.88
CA THR A 32 -15.46 -27.54 -7.07
C THR A 32 -14.40 -28.37 -7.78
N PHE A 33 -13.25 -27.80 -8.08
CA PHE A 33 -12.16 -28.51 -8.77
C PHE A 33 -11.47 -29.53 -7.88
N GLY A 34 -11.43 -29.30 -6.56
CA GLY A 34 -10.96 -30.26 -5.57
C GLY A 34 -11.84 -31.51 -5.55
N LEU A 35 -13.17 -31.34 -5.56
CA LEU A 35 -14.13 -32.42 -5.62
C LEU A 35 -14.04 -33.20 -6.96
N ILE A 36 -13.90 -32.50 -8.08
CA ILE A 36 -13.76 -33.13 -9.40
C ILE A 36 -12.44 -33.91 -9.51
N GLY A 37 -11.35 -33.39 -8.92
CA GLY A 37 -10.03 -34.00 -9.02
C GLY A 37 -9.77 -35.14 -8.04
N PHE A 38 -10.21 -34.99 -6.80
CA PHE A 38 -9.92 -35.91 -5.69
C PHE A 38 -11.15 -36.66 -5.18
N GLY A 39 -12.37 -36.37 -5.70
CA GLY A 39 -13.60 -36.96 -5.22
C GLY A 39 -13.91 -36.56 -3.79
N TRP A 40 -14.70 -37.42 -3.10
CA TRP A 40 -15.11 -37.19 -1.70
C TRP A 40 -13.94 -37.20 -0.71
N ASP A 41 -12.84 -37.86 -1.04
CA ASP A 41 -11.63 -37.89 -0.19
C ASP A 41 -11.01 -36.50 0.00
N PHE A 42 -11.32 -35.56 -0.89
CA PHE A 42 -10.93 -34.15 -0.75
C PHE A 42 -11.43 -33.55 0.58
N PHE A 43 -12.65 -33.88 0.99
CA PHE A 43 -13.21 -33.36 2.25
C PHE A 43 -12.51 -33.91 3.49
N ASN A 44 -11.91 -35.10 3.43
CA ASN A 44 -11.08 -35.63 4.51
C ASN A 44 -9.75 -34.88 4.66
N LEU A 45 -9.24 -34.29 3.59
CA LEU A 45 -8.01 -33.50 3.61
C LEU A 45 -8.23 -32.06 4.10
N LEU A 46 -9.43 -31.52 3.94
CA LEU A 46 -9.73 -30.12 4.29
C LEU A 46 -9.50 -29.79 5.77
N PRO A 47 -10.00 -30.57 6.75
CA PRO A 47 -9.81 -30.27 8.17
C PRO A 47 -8.33 -30.20 8.53
N LEU A 48 -7.52 -31.13 8.01
CA LEU A 48 -6.08 -31.18 8.26
C LEU A 48 -5.36 -29.96 7.68
N ARG A 49 -5.74 -29.54 6.47
CA ARG A 49 -5.18 -28.35 5.81
C ARG A 49 -5.60 -27.06 6.53
N ILE A 50 -6.85 -26.94 6.93
CA ILE A 50 -7.36 -25.81 7.70
C ILE A 50 -6.63 -25.73 9.04
N TRP A 51 -6.53 -26.85 9.78
CA TRP A 51 -5.81 -26.90 11.05
C TRP A 51 -4.34 -26.48 10.91
N GLY A 52 -3.65 -27.01 9.90
CA GLY A 52 -2.27 -26.63 9.62
C GLY A 52 -2.10 -25.13 9.33
N ARG A 53 -3.09 -24.48 8.70
CA ARG A 53 -3.06 -23.03 8.50
C ARG A 53 -3.43 -22.23 9.76
N MET A 54 -4.36 -22.70 10.56
CA MET A 54 -4.77 -22.05 11.82
C MET A 54 -3.66 -22.09 12.88
N THR A 55 -2.86 -23.12 12.91
CA THR A 55 -1.73 -23.28 13.84
C THR A 55 -0.43 -22.67 13.36
N ASN A 56 -0.43 -22.07 12.17
CA ASN A 56 0.77 -21.44 11.60
C ASN A 56 1.03 -20.09 12.27
N VAL A 57 2.12 -20.03 13.04
CA VAL A 57 2.53 -18.82 13.78
C VAL A 57 2.86 -17.66 12.83
N THR A 58 3.43 -17.95 11.66
CA THR A 58 3.76 -16.92 10.67
C THR A 58 2.50 -16.21 10.17
N LEU A 59 1.42 -16.97 9.91
CA LEU A 59 0.15 -16.40 9.47
C LEU A 59 -0.57 -15.61 10.56
N ALA A 60 -0.30 -15.87 11.84
CA ALA A 60 -0.83 -15.08 12.95
C ALA A 60 -0.35 -13.62 12.94
N ALA A 61 0.77 -13.33 12.27
CA ALA A 61 1.24 -11.96 12.06
C ALA A 61 0.27 -11.11 11.21
N VAL A 62 -0.47 -11.72 10.27
CA VAL A 62 -1.37 -10.99 9.35
C VAL A 62 -2.46 -10.20 10.09
N PRO A 63 -3.30 -10.81 10.97
CA PRO A 63 -4.30 -10.06 11.71
C PRO A 63 -3.70 -9.00 12.65
N LEU A 64 -2.50 -9.23 13.18
CA LEU A 64 -1.82 -8.24 14.03
C LEU A 64 -1.35 -7.04 13.21
N PHE A 65 -0.81 -7.24 12.00
CA PHE A 65 -0.46 -6.13 11.11
C PHE A 65 -1.69 -5.36 10.63
N VAL A 66 -2.80 -6.05 10.32
CA VAL A 66 -4.07 -5.39 9.99
C VAL A 66 -4.55 -4.54 11.16
N PHE A 67 -4.51 -5.06 12.37
CA PHE A 67 -4.89 -4.31 13.57
C PHE A 67 -4.00 -3.07 13.76
N MET A 68 -2.68 -3.23 13.66
CA MET A 68 -1.73 -2.12 13.73
C MET A 68 -2.02 -1.06 12.67
N GLY A 69 -2.25 -1.47 11.43
CA GLY A 69 -2.56 -0.58 10.32
C GLY A 69 -3.84 0.23 10.55
N VAL A 70 -4.92 -0.42 10.98
CA VAL A 70 -6.20 0.24 11.30
C VAL A 70 -6.05 1.22 12.47
N MET A 71 -5.26 0.87 13.48
CA MET A 71 -4.99 1.77 14.61
C MET A 71 -4.25 3.03 14.16
N LEU A 72 -3.22 2.88 13.32
CA LEU A 72 -2.46 4.01 12.77
C LEU A 72 -3.32 4.88 11.84
N GLU A 73 -4.17 4.28 11.01
CA GLU A 73 -5.09 5.01 10.14
C GLU A 73 -6.08 5.85 10.96
N ARG A 74 -6.64 5.27 12.03
CA ARG A 74 -7.61 5.96 12.89
C ARG A 74 -7.01 6.96 13.88
N SER A 75 -5.69 6.93 14.08
CA SER A 75 -5.01 7.85 15.01
C SER A 75 -4.91 9.29 14.50
N GLY A 76 -5.19 9.54 13.20
CA GLY A 76 -5.00 10.85 12.57
C GLY A 76 -3.55 11.19 12.21
N LEU A 77 -2.60 10.30 12.50
CA LEU A 77 -1.18 10.51 12.19
C LEU A 77 -0.92 10.74 10.69
N ALA A 78 -1.74 10.11 9.82
CA ALA A 78 -1.65 10.31 8.38
C ALA A 78 -1.81 11.78 7.97
N GLU A 79 -2.82 12.45 8.53
CA GLU A 79 -3.11 13.85 8.26
C GLU A 79 -2.02 14.77 8.82
N GLU A 80 -1.60 14.54 10.05
CA GLU A 80 -0.54 15.32 10.71
C GLU A 80 0.81 15.20 10.00
N LEU A 81 1.18 13.99 9.55
CA LEU A 81 2.38 13.74 8.76
C LEU A 81 2.31 14.42 7.39
N LEU A 82 1.15 14.34 6.71
CA LEU A 82 0.96 15.00 5.42
C LEU A 82 1.11 16.51 5.52
N ASP A 83 0.49 17.12 6.52
CA ASP A 83 0.58 18.56 6.74
C ASP A 83 2.01 18.97 7.07
N THR A 84 2.66 18.26 7.98
CA THR A 84 4.05 18.56 8.38
C THR A 84 5.03 18.41 7.22
N MET A 85 4.96 17.29 6.50
CA MET A 85 5.83 17.05 5.33
C MET A 85 5.50 17.99 4.17
N GLY A 86 4.19 18.31 4.00
CA GLY A 86 3.73 19.29 3.01
C GLY A 86 4.34 20.67 3.22
N LEU A 87 4.54 21.08 4.48
CA LEU A 87 5.20 22.33 4.84
C LEU A 87 6.72 22.25 4.66
N LEU A 88 7.34 21.14 5.05
CA LEU A 88 8.80 20.94 4.91
C LEU A 88 9.24 20.99 3.45
N PHE A 89 8.55 20.29 2.58
CA PHE A 89 8.86 20.25 1.15
C PHE A 89 8.16 21.33 0.34
N GLY A 90 7.28 22.13 0.95
CA GLY A 90 6.43 23.12 0.27
C GLY A 90 7.16 24.16 -0.55
N ARG A 91 8.41 24.46 -0.24
CA ARG A 91 9.31 25.37 -1.02
C ARG A 91 9.69 24.78 -2.37
N LEU A 92 9.67 23.47 -2.51
CA LEU A 92 10.05 22.79 -3.74
C LEU A 92 8.86 22.69 -4.70
N ARG A 93 9.11 22.86 -6.00
CA ARG A 93 8.11 22.48 -7.00
C ARG A 93 7.88 20.98 -6.91
N GLY A 94 6.62 20.56 -6.82
CA GLY A 94 6.30 19.17 -6.56
C GLY A 94 6.42 18.73 -5.09
N GLY A 95 6.73 19.65 -4.17
CA GLY A 95 6.98 19.33 -2.76
C GLY A 95 5.83 18.59 -2.08
N LEU A 96 4.57 18.99 -2.33
CA LEU A 96 3.42 18.27 -1.78
C LEU A 96 3.30 16.85 -2.35
N ALA A 97 3.62 16.64 -3.63
CA ALA A 97 3.64 15.30 -4.22
C ALA A 97 4.76 14.43 -3.60
N ILE A 98 5.93 15.01 -3.33
CA ILE A 98 7.00 14.33 -2.60
C ILE A 98 6.55 13.95 -1.19
N SER A 99 5.87 14.86 -0.49
CA SER A 99 5.30 14.57 0.84
C SER A 99 4.33 13.39 0.79
N VAL A 100 3.47 13.34 -0.22
CA VAL A 100 2.53 12.21 -0.43
C VAL A 100 3.29 10.90 -0.65
N VAL A 101 4.39 10.89 -1.42
CA VAL A 101 5.20 9.67 -1.61
C VAL A 101 5.86 9.23 -0.31
N VAL A 102 6.45 10.15 0.45
CA VAL A 102 7.13 9.82 1.72
C VAL A 102 6.11 9.32 2.76
N VAL A 103 5.03 10.07 2.95
CA VAL A 103 3.98 9.69 3.91
C VAL A 103 3.27 8.40 3.48
N GLY A 104 2.99 8.24 2.18
CA GLY A 104 2.43 7.01 1.62
C GLY A 104 3.33 5.80 1.82
N ALA A 105 4.64 5.97 1.69
CA ALA A 105 5.62 4.92 1.99
C ALA A 105 5.62 4.53 3.47
N LEU A 106 5.60 5.52 4.39
CA LEU A 106 5.57 5.30 5.83
C LEU A 106 4.26 4.63 6.28
N LEU A 107 3.12 5.16 5.83
CA LEU A 107 1.81 4.59 6.15
C LEU A 107 1.61 3.22 5.50
N GLY A 108 2.02 3.09 4.25
CA GLY A 108 1.95 1.82 3.53
C GLY A 108 2.76 0.73 4.21
N ALA A 109 3.99 1.05 4.64
CA ALA A 109 4.83 0.14 5.41
C ALA A 109 4.17 -0.28 6.73
N SER A 110 3.48 0.63 7.42
CA SER A 110 2.84 0.32 8.69
C SER A 110 1.49 -0.40 8.56
N THR A 111 0.74 -0.18 7.49
CA THR A 111 -0.58 -0.80 7.28
C THR A 111 -0.49 -2.14 6.52
N GLY A 112 0.45 -2.27 5.60
CA GLY A 112 0.58 -3.41 4.70
C GLY A 112 -0.64 -3.64 3.78
N ILE A 113 -1.62 -2.73 3.76
CA ILE A 113 -2.88 -2.84 3.01
C ILE A 113 -2.98 -1.68 2.03
N VAL A 114 -2.80 -1.96 0.73
CA VAL A 114 -2.83 -0.94 -0.33
C VAL A 114 -4.17 -0.22 -0.41
N GLY A 115 -5.28 -0.97 -0.40
CA GLY A 115 -6.60 -0.38 -0.61
C GLY A 115 -6.94 0.69 0.43
N ALA A 116 -6.72 0.42 1.71
CA ALA A 116 -6.95 1.38 2.79
C ALA A 116 -6.05 2.60 2.63
N THR A 117 -4.73 2.39 2.45
CA THR A 117 -3.77 3.48 2.30
C THR A 117 -4.06 4.38 1.11
N VAL A 118 -4.38 3.80 -0.07
CA VAL A 118 -4.72 4.59 -1.28
C VAL A 118 -5.99 5.40 -1.06
N VAL A 119 -7.02 4.82 -0.44
CA VAL A 119 -8.29 5.52 -0.18
C VAL A 119 -8.07 6.65 0.82
N THR A 120 -7.41 6.40 1.94
CA THR A 120 -7.13 7.42 2.97
C THR A 120 -6.29 8.55 2.40
N MET A 121 -5.18 8.23 1.73
CA MET A 121 -4.34 9.24 1.06
C MET A 121 -5.09 9.96 -0.06
N GLY A 122 -5.97 9.26 -0.77
CA GLY A 122 -6.83 9.85 -1.80
C GLY A 122 -7.76 10.92 -1.24
N LEU A 123 -8.41 10.62 -0.13
CA LEU A 123 -9.35 11.56 0.52
C LEU A 123 -8.63 12.77 1.13
N LEU A 124 -7.43 12.60 1.65
CA LEU A 124 -6.67 13.68 2.32
C LEU A 124 -5.83 14.49 1.31
N ALA A 125 -5.03 13.82 0.48
CA ALA A 125 -4.04 14.48 -0.34
C ALA A 125 -4.59 15.02 -1.67
N VAL A 126 -5.45 14.27 -2.36
CA VAL A 126 -5.94 14.71 -3.69
C VAL A 126 -6.68 16.04 -3.64
N PRO A 127 -7.65 16.28 -2.73
CA PRO A 127 -8.32 17.58 -2.65
C PRO A 127 -7.36 18.72 -2.34
N THR A 128 -6.36 18.47 -1.50
CA THR A 128 -5.35 19.47 -1.13
C THR A 128 -4.42 19.78 -2.30
N MET A 129 -3.97 18.76 -3.05
CA MET A 129 -3.16 18.94 -4.25
C MET A 129 -3.93 19.71 -5.34
N LEU A 130 -5.20 19.37 -5.57
CA LEU A 130 -6.02 20.06 -6.58
C LEU A 130 -6.29 21.52 -6.21
N ARG A 131 -6.56 21.81 -4.93
CA ARG A 131 -6.71 23.20 -4.46
C ARG A 131 -5.45 24.03 -4.65
N ARG A 132 -4.27 23.40 -4.58
CA ARG A 132 -2.98 24.05 -4.82
C ARG A 132 -2.56 24.07 -6.30
N GLY A 133 -3.45 23.74 -7.21
CA GLY A 133 -3.23 23.84 -8.65
C GLY A 133 -2.41 22.68 -9.26
N TYR A 134 -2.28 21.58 -8.56
CA TYR A 134 -1.64 20.39 -9.15
C TYR A 134 -2.51 19.80 -10.27
N GLN A 135 -1.88 19.32 -11.31
CA GLN A 135 -2.55 18.60 -12.39
C GLN A 135 -3.20 17.33 -11.84
N LYS A 136 -4.43 17.03 -12.28
CA LYS A 136 -5.23 15.91 -11.77
C LYS A 136 -4.51 14.57 -11.91
N GLU A 137 -3.91 14.35 -13.07
CA GLU A 137 -3.19 13.11 -13.39
C GLU A 137 -1.98 12.89 -12.48
N LEU A 138 -1.23 13.97 -12.18
CA LEU A 138 -0.11 13.88 -11.26
C LEU A 138 -0.60 13.63 -9.83
N ALA A 139 -1.65 14.31 -9.37
CA ALA A 139 -2.19 14.15 -8.03
C ALA A 139 -2.69 12.73 -7.80
N THR A 140 -3.56 12.22 -8.67
CA THR A 140 -4.13 10.87 -8.55
C THR A 140 -3.08 9.78 -8.77
N GLY A 141 -2.19 9.97 -9.74
CA GLY A 141 -1.09 9.04 -10.01
C GLY A 141 -0.11 8.93 -8.84
N THR A 142 0.26 10.05 -8.22
CA THR A 142 1.14 10.07 -7.05
C THR A 142 0.52 9.32 -5.87
N VAL A 143 -0.76 9.56 -5.56
CA VAL A 143 -1.46 8.89 -4.47
C VAL A 143 -1.58 7.39 -4.73
N SER A 144 -1.97 6.99 -5.93
CA SER A 144 -2.09 5.58 -6.30
C SER A 144 -0.73 4.87 -6.21
N ALA A 145 0.32 5.48 -6.75
CA ALA A 145 1.67 4.92 -6.71
C ALA A 145 2.23 4.83 -5.28
N SER A 146 2.09 5.90 -4.48
CA SER A 146 2.61 5.93 -3.10
C SER A 146 1.90 4.91 -2.20
N GLY A 147 0.59 4.72 -2.36
CA GLY A 147 -0.16 3.74 -1.58
C GLY A 147 0.24 2.28 -1.87
N THR A 148 0.76 1.99 -3.08
CA THR A 148 1.23 0.63 -3.41
C THR A 148 2.58 0.29 -2.78
N LEU A 149 3.37 1.28 -2.34
CA LEU A 149 4.68 1.06 -1.71
C LEU A 149 4.60 0.19 -0.46
N GLY A 150 3.48 0.22 0.26
CA GLY A 150 3.27 -0.58 1.46
C GLY A 150 3.30 -2.09 1.27
N GLN A 151 3.15 -2.58 0.04
CA GLN A 151 3.32 -4.01 -0.24
C GLN A 151 4.78 -4.44 -0.40
N ILE A 152 5.66 -3.50 -0.69
CA ILE A 152 7.08 -3.77 -0.98
C ILE A 152 7.93 -3.42 0.24
N ILE A 153 7.59 -2.32 0.93
CA ILE A 153 8.34 -1.86 2.11
C ILE A 153 7.92 -2.67 3.34
N PRO A 154 8.85 -3.30 4.06
CA PRO A 154 8.53 -4.03 5.29
C PRO A 154 8.03 -3.10 6.42
N PRO A 155 7.12 -3.58 7.30
CA PRO A 155 6.48 -4.89 7.32
C PRO A 155 5.31 -5.01 6.31
N SER A 156 5.33 -6.03 5.47
CA SER A 156 4.35 -6.25 4.40
C SER A 156 3.65 -7.59 4.58
N ILE A 157 2.30 -7.57 4.55
CA ILE A 157 1.47 -8.78 4.62
C ILE A 157 1.74 -9.70 3.43
N VAL A 158 1.99 -9.12 2.25
CA VAL A 158 2.27 -9.90 1.03
C VAL A 158 3.59 -10.66 1.17
N LEU A 159 4.63 -10.05 1.72
CA LEU A 159 5.91 -10.72 1.96
C LEU A 159 5.79 -11.84 3.00
N VAL A 160 4.95 -11.66 4.04
CA VAL A 160 4.64 -12.72 5.01
C VAL A 160 3.99 -13.92 4.32
N LEU A 161 2.98 -13.67 3.49
CA LEU A 161 2.27 -14.73 2.75
C LEU A 161 3.18 -15.44 1.76
N ILE A 162 4.01 -14.69 1.01
CA ILE A 162 4.98 -15.26 0.08
C ILE A 162 5.99 -16.12 0.83
N GLY A 163 6.53 -15.63 1.95
CA GLY A 163 7.47 -16.38 2.78
C GLY A 163 6.90 -17.71 3.28
N ASP A 164 5.65 -17.70 3.73
CA ASP A 164 4.94 -18.91 4.18
C ASP A 164 4.69 -19.90 3.03
N ILE A 165 4.28 -19.41 1.86
CA ILE A 165 3.96 -20.26 0.69
C ILE A 165 5.23 -20.86 0.08
N VAL A 166 6.29 -20.06 -0.07
CA VAL A 166 7.55 -20.47 -0.70
C VAL A 166 8.46 -21.23 0.29
N GLY A 167 8.19 -21.11 1.59
CA GLY A 167 9.00 -21.75 2.64
C GLY A 167 10.34 -21.03 2.88
N VAL A 168 10.38 -19.72 2.65
CA VAL A 168 11.55 -18.86 2.89
C VAL A 168 11.33 -18.04 4.16
N SER A 169 12.43 -17.73 4.87
CA SER A 169 12.37 -16.88 6.06
C SER A 169 11.75 -15.51 5.73
N VAL A 170 10.68 -15.14 6.44
CA VAL A 170 10.03 -13.83 6.32
C VAL A 170 10.99 -12.70 6.68
N GLY A 171 11.89 -12.93 7.66
CA GLY A 171 12.91 -11.96 8.04
C GLY A 171 13.87 -11.65 6.89
N ASP A 172 14.33 -12.69 6.18
CA ASP A 172 15.24 -12.52 5.04
C ASP A 172 14.54 -11.80 3.88
N LEU A 173 13.24 -12.11 3.65
CA LEU A 173 12.43 -11.39 2.66
C LEU A 173 12.28 -9.91 3.03
N PHE A 174 12.07 -9.60 4.30
CA PHE A 174 11.98 -8.21 4.76
C PHE A 174 13.29 -7.47 4.52
N ILE A 175 14.43 -8.05 4.93
CA ILE A 175 15.74 -7.43 4.70
C ILE A 175 15.98 -7.23 3.21
N GLY A 176 15.70 -8.23 2.40
CA GLY A 176 15.85 -8.16 0.94
C GLY A 176 14.96 -7.13 0.26
N ALA A 177 13.77 -6.85 0.82
CA ALA A 177 12.80 -5.92 0.26
C ALA A 177 13.08 -4.44 0.60
N VAL A 178 13.86 -4.15 1.64
CA VAL A 178 14.18 -2.77 2.04
C VAL A 178 14.83 -1.99 0.90
N LEU A 179 15.88 -2.54 0.30
CA LEU A 179 16.63 -1.84 -0.75
C LEU A 179 15.79 -1.58 -2.00
N PRO A 180 15.07 -2.56 -2.57
CA PRO A 180 14.14 -2.31 -3.70
C PRO A 180 13.03 -1.33 -3.34
N GLY A 181 12.48 -1.41 -2.13
CA GLY A 181 11.45 -0.49 -1.66
C GLY A 181 11.94 0.97 -1.60
N LEU A 182 13.09 1.21 -0.99
CA LEU A 182 13.69 2.55 -0.93
C LEU A 182 14.09 3.07 -2.32
N LEU A 183 14.59 2.19 -3.20
CA LEU A 183 14.91 2.55 -4.57
C LEU A 183 13.66 3.01 -5.32
N LEU A 184 12.54 2.32 -5.13
CA LEU A 184 11.27 2.69 -5.76
C LEU A 184 10.74 4.03 -5.24
N VAL A 185 10.83 4.30 -3.92
CA VAL A 185 10.54 5.62 -3.33
C VAL A 185 11.40 6.70 -3.97
N GLY A 186 12.71 6.46 -4.09
CA GLY A 186 13.64 7.37 -4.73
C GLY A 186 13.28 7.65 -6.19
N LEU A 187 12.92 6.61 -6.96
CA LEU A 187 12.49 6.76 -8.35
C LEU A 187 11.20 7.59 -8.48
N PHE A 188 10.23 7.40 -7.59
CA PHE A 188 9.01 8.23 -7.58
C PHE A 188 9.33 9.70 -7.27
N ILE A 189 10.20 9.96 -6.29
CA ILE A 189 10.64 11.32 -5.98
C ILE A 189 11.37 11.95 -7.18
N ILE A 190 12.30 11.23 -7.79
CA ILE A 190 13.03 11.69 -8.98
C ILE A 190 12.06 12.00 -10.13
N TYR A 191 11.10 11.11 -10.38
CA TYR A 191 10.07 11.32 -11.41
C TYR A 191 9.28 12.62 -11.16
N ILE A 192 8.80 12.82 -9.92
CA ILE A 192 8.06 14.04 -9.54
C ILE A 192 8.94 15.28 -9.75
N LEU A 193 10.19 15.24 -9.34
CA LEU A 193 11.13 16.35 -9.53
C LEU A 193 11.34 16.66 -11.02
N ILE A 194 11.60 15.64 -11.84
CA ILE A 194 11.79 15.81 -13.29
C ILE A 194 10.54 16.43 -13.93
N VAL A 195 9.35 15.88 -13.64
CA VAL A 195 8.09 16.40 -14.21
C VAL A 195 7.82 17.83 -13.76
N SER A 196 8.04 18.12 -12.47
CA SER A 196 7.84 19.46 -11.90
C SER A 196 8.83 20.50 -12.46
N PHE A 197 10.03 20.07 -12.84
CA PHE A 197 11.05 20.93 -13.46
C PHE A 197 10.74 21.17 -14.94
N LEU A 198 10.39 20.11 -15.68
CA LEU A 198 10.12 20.20 -17.12
C LEU A 198 8.80 20.90 -17.43
N ARG A 199 7.82 20.80 -16.52
CA ARG A 199 6.47 21.38 -16.68
C ARG A 199 6.07 22.17 -15.43
N PRO A 200 6.53 23.44 -15.29
CA PRO A 200 6.34 24.22 -14.06
C PRO A 200 4.89 24.43 -13.62
N GLY A 201 3.92 24.33 -14.55
CA GLY A 201 2.48 24.46 -14.26
C GLY A 201 1.82 23.22 -13.66
N VAL A 202 2.49 22.07 -13.66
CA VAL A 202 1.89 20.77 -13.25
C VAL A 202 1.91 20.58 -11.72
N ALA A 203 2.92 21.14 -11.05
CA ALA A 203 3.11 20.96 -9.60
C ALA A 203 3.69 22.26 -8.99
N PRO A 204 2.87 23.28 -8.76
CA PRO A 204 3.32 24.56 -8.23
C PRO A 204 3.86 24.41 -6.80
N ALA A 205 4.90 25.20 -6.47
CA ALA A 205 5.39 25.34 -5.11
C ALA A 205 4.40 26.15 -4.26
N ILE A 206 4.44 25.98 -2.95
CA ILE A 206 3.68 26.82 -2.01
C ILE A 206 4.17 28.26 -2.11
N SER A 207 3.25 29.22 -2.09
CA SER A 207 3.59 30.63 -2.17
C SER A 207 4.45 31.06 -0.97
N LYS A 208 5.39 31.98 -1.18
CA LYS A 208 6.23 32.51 -0.10
C LYS A 208 5.39 33.18 1.00
N GLU A 209 4.22 33.72 0.65
CA GLU A 209 3.29 34.39 1.57
C GLU A 209 2.60 33.40 2.49
N GLU A 210 2.16 32.24 1.98
CA GLU A 210 1.60 31.15 2.79
C GLU A 210 2.65 30.55 3.75
N LEU A 211 3.89 30.38 3.28
CA LEU A 211 4.99 29.89 4.12
C LEU A 211 5.41 30.91 5.19
N ALA A 212 5.36 32.20 4.91
CA ALA A 212 5.69 33.24 5.87
C ALA A 212 4.62 33.42 6.94
N ALA A 213 3.34 33.12 6.62
CA ALA A 213 2.23 33.10 7.57
C ALA A 213 2.38 32.00 8.63
N ILE A 214 3.07 30.90 8.28
CA ILE A 214 3.37 29.79 9.20
C ILE A 214 4.74 30.07 9.80
N GLY A 215 4.75 30.75 10.96
CA GLY A 215 6.01 31.13 11.63
C GLY A 215 6.92 29.93 11.95
N PRO A 216 8.26 30.12 11.97
CA PRO A 216 9.23 29.04 12.17
C PRO A 216 9.04 28.27 13.51
N ARG A 217 8.43 28.92 14.50
CA ARG A 217 8.06 28.27 15.79
C ARG A 217 6.90 27.28 15.66
N GLN A 218 5.93 27.55 14.77
CA GLN A 218 4.82 26.64 14.53
C GLN A 218 5.29 25.40 13.72
N LEU A 219 6.20 25.60 12.76
CA LEU A 219 6.82 24.53 12.01
C LEU A 219 7.63 23.59 12.94
N ALA A 220 8.44 24.16 13.84
CA ALA A 220 9.22 23.37 14.80
C ALA A 220 8.30 22.63 15.81
N ALA A 221 7.19 23.24 16.23
CA ALA A 221 6.23 22.61 17.13
C ALA A 221 5.44 21.48 16.43
N GLN A 222 5.10 21.59 15.15
CA GLN A 222 4.43 20.56 14.38
C GLN A 222 5.37 19.38 14.09
N VAL A 223 6.62 19.65 13.70
CA VAL A 223 7.64 18.61 13.51
C VAL A 223 7.92 17.87 14.83
N GLY A 224 7.96 18.59 15.95
CA GLY A 224 8.18 17.99 17.27
C GLY A 224 6.98 17.19 17.82
N ARG A 225 5.79 17.32 17.25
CA ARG A 225 4.61 16.49 17.61
C ARG A 225 4.48 15.27 16.69
N ALA A 226 4.97 15.37 15.44
CA ALA A 226 4.88 14.31 14.44
C ALA A 226 6.02 13.29 14.54
N LEU A 227 7.07 13.56 15.32
CA LEU A 227 8.18 12.67 15.68
C LEU A 227 7.97 12.07 17.07
#